data_13f410367a1a80ae7070bf2171c6225e
#
_entry.id   13f410367a1a80ae7070bf2171c6225e
#
_cell.length_a   1.000
_cell.length_b   1.000
_cell.length_c   1.000
_cell.angle_alpha   90.00
_cell.angle_beta   90.00
_cell.angle_gamma   90.00
#
_symmetry.space_group_name_H-M   'P 1'
#
loop_
_entity.id
_entity.type
_entity.pdbx_description
1 polymer ?
#
loop_
_entity_poly.entity_id
_entity_poly.type
_entity_poly.pdbx_seq_one_letter_code
_entity_poly.pdbx_strand_id
1 'polypeptide(L)'
;VKVSLGNKSLSYEKSWKKTYFTFSDGGYAKEFYTAANAEQLNNRFKQIMTEMTSLPFETSSVTDTLDKHFELVVGQENVTDNKDGTFTVKYPEKISATDQIITVKIRAKDGYTGYSYTNDGCQFDGTIDGLTYTQQFEETPAAVILPNAVDDEYTVNQNEVLDASTVLVNDNNKIVNNPKRNLQLKTEIKKDVNNGKIKFNEDGTFQYIPDKGFSGKDTFEYNVVLVIDGKEYIKSAKVTINVIPKQPETPSETESEKETPTPTETASE
;
A
#
# COMPACT_ATOMS: atom_id res chain seq x y z
N VAL A 1 50.66 -34.73 9.28
CA VAL A 1 50.15 -34.17 8.03
C VAL A 1 50.06 -32.66 8.23
N LYS A 2 50.75 -31.89 7.39
CA LYS A 2 50.65 -30.42 7.40
C LYS A 2 49.60 -30.03 6.36
N VAL A 3 48.48 -29.46 6.80
CA VAL A 3 47.49 -28.85 5.91
C VAL A 3 47.64 -27.35 6.05
N SER A 4 47.90 -26.64 4.96
CA SER A 4 48.04 -25.19 4.92
C SER A 4 46.75 -24.62 4.36
N LEU A 5 46.01 -23.81 5.16
CA LEU A 5 44.86 -23.07 4.75
C LEU A 5 45.23 -21.57 4.70
N GLY A 6 45.61 -21.10 3.52
CA GLY A 6 46.11 -19.73 3.35
C GLY A 6 47.41 -19.51 4.15
N ASN A 7 47.46 -18.42 4.93
CA ASN A 7 48.63 -18.10 5.77
C ASN A 7 48.64 -18.82 7.12
N LYS A 8 47.73 -19.77 7.37
CA LYS A 8 47.60 -20.51 8.64
C LYS A 8 48.18 -21.91 8.47
N SER A 9 49.02 -22.34 9.41
CA SER A 9 49.53 -23.73 9.48
C SER A 9 48.82 -24.46 10.60
N LEU A 10 48.43 -25.73 10.32
CA LEU A 10 47.84 -26.64 11.28
C LEU A 10 48.98 -27.58 11.79
N SER A 11 49.22 -27.60 13.09
CA SER A 11 50.06 -28.60 13.76
C SER A 11 49.18 -29.61 14.47
N TYR A 12 49.60 -30.87 14.48
CA TYR A 12 48.89 -31.88 15.27
C TYR A 12 49.82 -32.52 16.28
N GLU A 13 49.28 -32.74 17.46
CA GLU A 13 49.96 -33.46 18.53
C GLU A 13 49.10 -34.69 18.91
N LYS A 14 49.74 -35.85 18.97
CA LYS A 14 49.09 -37.09 19.35
C LYS A 14 49.46 -37.39 20.79
N SER A 15 48.56 -37.16 21.72
CA SER A 15 48.69 -37.63 23.08
C SER A 15 47.95 -38.95 23.30
N TRP A 16 48.25 -39.67 24.39
CA TRP A 16 47.83 -41.05 24.67
C TRP A 16 46.32 -41.35 24.55
N LYS A 17 45.45 -40.34 24.58
CA LYS A 17 44.00 -40.55 24.53
C LYS A 17 43.24 -39.54 23.61
N LYS A 18 43.89 -38.51 23.10
CA LYS A 18 43.24 -37.50 22.27
C LYS A 18 44.22 -36.94 21.25
N THR A 19 43.72 -36.67 20.06
CA THR A 19 44.46 -35.95 19.02
C THR A 19 43.95 -34.49 19.02
N TYR A 20 44.88 -33.55 19.15
CA TYR A 20 44.54 -32.12 19.10
C TYR A 20 45.15 -31.52 17.85
N PHE A 21 44.41 -30.68 17.20
CA PHE A 21 44.91 -29.86 16.10
C PHE A 21 44.82 -28.41 16.55
N THR A 22 45.91 -27.69 16.45
CA THR A 22 46.00 -26.29 16.85
C THR A 22 46.34 -25.46 15.64
N PHE A 23 45.60 -24.38 15.41
CA PHE A 23 45.98 -23.41 14.41
C PHE A 23 47.14 -22.54 14.88
N SER A 24 47.93 -22.00 13.93
CA SER A 24 49.10 -21.16 14.24
C SER A 24 48.76 -19.85 15.01
N ASP A 25 47.50 -19.50 15.06
CA ASP A 25 46.95 -18.33 15.83
C ASP A 25 46.44 -18.71 17.23
N GLY A 26 46.62 -19.97 17.65
CA GLY A 26 46.15 -20.43 18.97
C GLY A 26 44.72 -20.92 19.04
N GLY A 27 43.98 -20.91 17.91
CA GLY A 27 42.64 -21.47 17.84
C GLY A 27 42.61 -22.99 17.87
N TYR A 28 41.55 -23.59 18.39
CA TYR A 28 41.35 -25.04 18.40
C TYR A 28 40.32 -25.45 17.37
N ALA A 29 40.57 -26.59 16.67
CA ALA A 29 39.54 -27.17 15.81
C ALA A 29 38.43 -27.78 16.67
N LYS A 30 37.19 -27.43 16.35
CA LYS A 30 36.00 -27.86 17.09
C LYS A 30 35.64 -29.32 16.79
N GLU A 31 35.96 -29.81 15.59
CA GLU A 31 35.70 -31.20 15.14
C GLU A 31 36.74 -31.76 14.19
N PHE A 32 36.83 -33.10 14.13
CA PHE A 32 37.76 -33.86 13.30
C PHE A 32 37.05 -34.84 12.41
N TYR A 33 37.43 -34.84 11.16
CA TYR A 33 36.98 -35.79 10.19
C TYR A 33 38.16 -36.62 9.71
N THR A 34 38.01 -37.95 9.74
CA THR A 34 39.02 -38.90 9.18
C THR A 34 38.51 -39.46 7.87
N ALA A 35 39.36 -39.63 6.90
CA ALA A 35 39.07 -40.26 5.63
C ALA A 35 40.17 -41.27 5.28
N ALA A 36 39.79 -42.49 4.93
CA ALA A 36 40.72 -43.56 4.59
C ALA A 36 41.00 -43.64 3.08
N ASN A 37 40.19 -43.02 2.25
CA ASN A 37 40.29 -42.97 0.80
C ASN A 37 39.75 -41.69 0.22
N ALA A 38 39.95 -41.47 -1.10
CA ALA A 38 39.51 -40.25 -1.80
C ALA A 38 37.97 -40.02 -1.78
N GLU A 39 37.18 -41.08 -1.81
CA GLU A 39 35.74 -41.01 -1.77
C GLU A 39 35.26 -40.54 -0.38
N GLN A 40 35.79 -41.12 0.68
CA GLN A 40 35.51 -40.70 2.05
C GLN A 40 35.98 -39.26 2.30
N LEU A 41 37.13 -38.86 1.73
CA LEU A 41 37.62 -37.49 1.82
C LEU A 41 36.64 -36.52 1.15
N ASN A 42 36.19 -36.85 -0.05
CA ASN A 42 35.21 -36.01 -0.77
C ASN A 42 33.88 -35.90 -0.03
N ASN A 43 33.36 -37.00 0.54
CA ASN A 43 32.14 -37.00 1.33
C ASN A 43 32.30 -36.17 2.62
N ARG A 44 33.48 -36.22 3.26
CA ARG A 44 33.76 -35.38 4.44
C ARG A 44 33.87 -33.90 4.07
N PHE A 45 34.47 -33.56 2.93
CA PHE A 45 34.47 -32.20 2.43
C PHE A 45 33.04 -31.70 2.18
N LYS A 46 32.19 -32.51 1.54
CA LYS A 46 30.77 -32.16 1.35
C LYS A 46 30.04 -31.95 2.68
N GLN A 47 30.28 -32.82 3.67
CA GLN A 47 29.72 -32.69 5.00
C GLN A 47 30.19 -31.40 5.69
N ILE A 48 31.52 -31.13 5.69
CA ILE A 48 32.07 -29.89 6.25
C ILE A 48 31.48 -28.66 5.54
N MET A 49 31.39 -28.68 4.21
CA MET A 49 30.76 -27.59 3.46
C MET A 49 29.32 -27.40 3.86
N THR A 50 28.54 -28.48 4.02
CA THR A 50 27.15 -28.42 4.47
C THR A 50 27.06 -27.88 5.90
N GLU A 51 27.94 -28.30 6.80
CA GLU A 51 27.99 -27.82 8.18
C GLU A 51 28.46 -26.36 8.27
N MET A 52 29.42 -25.93 7.45
CA MET A 52 29.84 -24.53 7.37
C MET A 52 28.82 -23.62 6.73
N THR A 53 28.00 -24.15 5.84
CA THR A 53 26.93 -23.39 5.20
C THR A 53 25.62 -23.39 6.02
N SER A 54 25.49 -24.29 6.99
CA SER A 54 24.43 -24.28 8.01
C SER A 54 24.94 -23.71 9.32
N LEU A 55 25.44 -22.45 9.30
CA LEU A 55 25.77 -21.76 10.55
C LEU A 55 24.50 -21.63 11.39
N PRO A 56 24.40 -22.31 12.55
CA PRO A 56 23.23 -22.16 13.38
C PRO A 56 23.30 -20.78 14.06
N PHE A 57 22.51 -19.85 13.57
CA PHE A 57 22.25 -18.65 14.36
C PHE A 57 21.51 -19.06 15.63
N GLU A 58 22.01 -18.65 16.79
CA GLU A 58 21.33 -18.83 18.07
C GLU A 58 20.05 -17.98 18.11
N THR A 59 20.14 -16.80 17.57
CA THR A 59 19.01 -15.91 17.34
C THR A 59 19.18 -15.24 15.99
N SER A 60 18.10 -14.99 15.30
CA SER A 60 18.11 -14.19 14.09
C SER A 60 16.77 -13.47 13.88
N SER A 61 16.86 -12.25 13.39
CA SER A 61 15.71 -11.43 13.09
C SER A 61 16.00 -10.47 11.94
N VAL A 62 14.93 -10.06 11.26
CA VAL A 62 14.97 -8.93 10.34
C VAL A 62 14.12 -7.83 10.93
N THR A 63 14.68 -6.63 11.03
CA THR A 63 13.95 -5.42 11.37
C THR A 63 13.83 -4.56 10.12
N ASP A 64 12.61 -4.22 9.76
CA ASP A 64 12.29 -3.43 8.58
C ASP A 64 11.51 -2.18 8.98
N THR A 65 11.79 -1.06 8.31
CA THR A 65 11.09 0.21 8.51
C THR A 65 10.10 0.40 7.37
N LEU A 66 8.80 0.38 7.69
CA LEU A 66 7.77 0.65 6.69
C LEU A 66 7.81 2.11 6.24
N ASP A 67 7.67 2.31 4.93
CA ASP A 67 7.37 3.65 4.43
C ASP A 67 6.04 4.13 5.03
N LYS A 68 5.96 5.42 5.33
CA LYS A 68 4.82 6.05 6.02
C LYS A 68 3.45 5.85 5.36
N HIS A 69 3.42 5.48 4.08
CA HIS A 69 2.18 5.25 3.32
C HIS A 69 1.63 3.83 3.47
N PHE A 70 2.36 2.96 4.18
CA PHE A 70 1.94 1.58 4.42
C PHE A 70 1.79 1.28 5.92
N GLU A 71 1.07 0.20 6.19
CA GLU A 71 0.92 -0.36 7.53
C GLU A 71 0.92 -1.88 7.48
N LEU A 72 1.29 -2.51 8.59
CA LEU A 72 1.23 -3.96 8.74
C LEU A 72 -0.20 -4.47 8.79
N VAL A 73 -0.44 -5.59 8.11
CA VAL A 73 -1.64 -6.39 8.37
C VAL A 73 -1.45 -7.12 9.69
N VAL A 74 -2.37 -6.93 10.63
CA VAL A 74 -2.30 -7.55 11.96
C VAL A 74 -2.47 -9.07 11.93
N GLY A 75 -1.93 -9.76 12.95
CA GLY A 75 -2.13 -11.20 13.15
C GLY A 75 -1.24 -12.10 12.27
N GLN A 76 -0.10 -11.61 11.81
CA GLN A 76 0.87 -12.42 11.08
C GLN A 76 1.78 -13.19 12.05
N GLU A 77 2.03 -14.45 11.71
CA GLU A 77 2.93 -15.30 12.50
C GLU A 77 4.39 -14.80 12.37
N ASN A 78 5.12 -14.82 13.47
CA ASN A 78 6.53 -14.40 13.58
C ASN A 78 6.81 -12.92 13.23
N VAL A 79 5.78 -12.09 13.05
CA VAL A 79 5.90 -10.66 12.79
C VAL A 79 5.45 -9.87 14.02
N THR A 80 6.33 -9.02 14.52
CA THR A 80 6.06 -8.13 15.66
C THR A 80 6.06 -6.68 15.16
N ASP A 81 4.95 -5.98 15.37
CA ASP A 81 4.88 -4.53 15.14
C ASP A 81 5.48 -3.82 16.36
N ASN A 82 6.57 -3.08 16.16
CA ASN A 82 7.30 -2.37 17.22
C ASN A 82 6.64 -1.04 17.63
N LYS A 83 5.56 -0.62 16.92
CA LYS A 83 4.79 0.62 17.20
C LYS A 83 5.55 1.93 16.98
N ASP A 84 6.68 1.88 16.33
CA ASP A 84 7.53 3.04 16.00
C ASP A 84 7.72 3.24 14.48
N GLY A 85 6.93 2.53 13.66
CA GLY A 85 7.05 2.50 12.20
C GLY A 85 7.92 1.35 11.70
N THR A 86 8.52 0.57 12.61
CA THR A 86 9.27 -0.63 12.27
C THR A 86 8.50 -1.89 12.65
N PHE A 87 8.91 -3.00 12.06
CA PHE A 87 8.48 -4.34 12.49
C PHE A 87 9.66 -5.29 12.50
N THR A 88 9.58 -6.32 13.33
CA THR A 88 10.59 -7.36 13.44
C THR A 88 10.01 -8.71 13.04
N VAL A 89 10.73 -9.41 12.18
CA VAL A 89 10.44 -10.81 11.81
C VAL A 89 11.49 -11.69 12.46
N LYS A 90 11.06 -12.67 13.25
CA LYS A 90 11.95 -13.67 13.85
C LYS A 90 12.10 -14.86 12.93
N TYR A 91 13.33 -15.26 12.66
CA TYR A 91 13.64 -16.48 11.94
C TYR A 91 13.70 -17.68 12.89
N PRO A 92 13.43 -18.90 12.39
CA PRO A 92 13.69 -20.11 13.17
C PRO A 92 15.17 -20.20 13.57
N GLU A 93 15.47 -20.89 14.66
CA GLU A 93 16.81 -21.00 15.29
C GLU A 93 17.93 -21.52 14.36
N LYS A 94 17.57 -22.13 13.23
CA LYS A 94 18.53 -22.63 12.22
C LYS A 94 18.20 -22.06 10.87
N ILE A 95 19.00 -21.11 10.40
CA ILE A 95 18.98 -20.69 9.01
C ILE A 95 19.85 -21.65 8.21
N SER A 96 19.26 -22.38 7.27
CA SER A 96 20.01 -23.17 6.29
C SER A 96 20.72 -22.25 5.28
N ALA A 97 21.74 -22.74 4.60
CA ALA A 97 22.47 -22.00 3.56
C ALA A 97 21.64 -21.73 2.28
N THR A 98 20.39 -22.13 2.27
CA THR A 98 19.46 -21.81 1.19
C THR A 98 18.75 -20.50 1.52
N ASP A 99 18.37 -19.74 0.49
CA ASP A 99 17.60 -18.51 0.64
C ASP A 99 16.37 -18.76 1.50
N GLN A 100 16.22 -17.94 2.52
CA GLN A 100 15.02 -17.94 3.38
C GLN A 100 14.06 -16.88 2.88
N ILE A 101 12.86 -17.28 2.50
CA ILE A 101 11.82 -16.36 2.06
C ILE A 101 10.78 -16.24 3.17
N ILE A 102 10.65 -15.06 3.74
CA ILE A 102 9.55 -14.72 4.64
C ILE A 102 8.67 -13.68 3.96
N THR A 103 7.39 -13.98 3.87
CA THR A 103 6.41 -13.07 3.30
C THR A 103 5.74 -12.28 4.40
N VAL A 104 5.89 -10.96 4.38
CA VAL A 104 5.18 -10.04 5.26
C VAL A 104 4.08 -9.34 4.48
N LYS A 105 2.87 -9.35 5.02
CA LYS A 105 1.71 -8.68 4.42
C LYS A 105 1.62 -7.26 4.94
N ILE A 106 1.62 -6.31 4.02
CA ILE A 106 1.39 -4.90 4.28
C ILE A 106 0.21 -4.42 3.45
N ARG A 107 -0.40 -3.32 3.83
CA ARG A 107 -1.41 -2.63 3.03
C ARG A 107 -1.10 -1.13 2.94
N ALA A 108 -1.52 -0.50 1.87
CA ALA A 108 -1.50 0.95 1.78
C ALA A 108 -2.50 1.53 2.79
N LYS A 109 -2.13 2.64 3.43
CA LYS A 109 -3.05 3.42 4.26
C LYS A 109 -4.08 4.13 3.39
N ASP A 110 -5.28 4.28 3.90
CA ASP A 110 -6.34 5.04 3.23
C ASP A 110 -5.92 6.50 2.99
N GLY A 111 -6.43 7.07 1.93
CA GLY A 111 -6.20 8.47 1.59
C GLY A 111 -4.99 8.72 0.69
N TYR A 112 -4.31 7.70 0.23
CA TYR A 112 -3.19 7.81 -0.71
C TYR A 112 -3.46 7.05 -2.01
N THR A 113 -2.84 7.51 -3.10
CA THR A 113 -2.79 6.83 -4.40
C THR A 113 -1.46 7.12 -5.10
N GLY A 114 -0.99 6.21 -5.96
CA GLY A 114 0.21 6.45 -6.75
C GLY A 114 1.25 5.34 -6.67
N TYR A 115 2.52 5.72 -6.50
CA TYR A 115 3.64 4.80 -6.47
C TYR A 115 4.59 5.16 -5.34
N SER A 116 4.90 4.21 -4.45
CA SER A 116 5.78 4.45 -3.31
C SER A 116 6.67 3.27 -3.02
N TYR A 117 7.84 3.54 -2.43
CA TYR A 117 8.61 2.50 -1.75
C TYR A 117 7.74 1.89 -0.64
N THR A 118 7.92 0.60 -0.38
CA THR A 118 7.17 -0.10 0.67
C THR A 118 7.87 -0.03 2.01
N ASN A 119 9.19 0.13 2.00
CA ASN A 119 10.03 0.21 3.18
C ASN A 119 11.13 1.28 2.99
N ASP A 120 11.73 1.69 4.09
CA ASP A 120 12.73 2.78 4.18
C ASP A 120 14.02 2.29 4.85
N GLY A 121 14.28 0.99 4.79
CA GLY A 121 15.46 0.32 5.29
C GLY A 121 15.12 -1.02 5.93
N CYS A 122 16.01 -1.99 5.76
CA CYS A 122 15.84 -3.35 6.27
C CYS A 122 17.19 -3.85 6.78
N GLN A 123 17.20 -4.41 8.00
CA GLN A 123 18.39 -4.92 8.66
C GLN A 123 18.17 -6.34 9.16
N PHE A 124 19.13 -7.20 8.87
CA PHE A 124 19.25 -8.51 9.52
C PHE A 124 20.20 -8.43 10.70
N ASP A 125 19.81 -9.02 11.82
CA ASP A 125 20.63 -9.23 13.00
C ASP A 125 20.61 -10.71 13.39
N GLY A 126 21.77 -11.26 13.70
CA GLY A 126 21.90 -12.63 14.17
C GLY A 126 23.05 -12.81 15.13
N THR A 127 22.99 -13.84 15.98
CA THR A 127 24.06 -14.19 16.91
C THR A 127 24.58 -15.60 16.64
N ILE A 128 25.89 -15.75 16.64
CA ILE A 128 26.59 -17.03 16.56
C ILE A 128 27.69 -17.02 17.62
N ASP A 129 27.73 -18.02 18.49
CA ASP A 129 28.72 -18.14 19.58
C ASP A 129 28.82 -16.84 20.41
N GLY A 130 27.66 -16.17 20.66
CA GLY A 130 27.59 -14.91 21.41
C GLY A 130 28.08 -13.66 20.65
N LEU A 131 28.48 -13.79 19.37
CA LEU A 131 28.87 -12.67 18.52
C LEU A 131 27.68 -12.21 17.67
N THR A 132 27.47 -10.90 17.61
CA THR A 132 26.41 -10.30 16.81
C THR A 132 26.89 -10.02 15.38
N TYR A 133 26.08 -10.40 14.42
CA TYR A 133 26.25 -10.11 13.00
C TYR A 133 25.10 -9.24 12.53
N THR A 134 25.41 -8.16 11.86
CA THR A 134 24.43 -7.22 11.31
C THR A 134 24.66 -7.07 9.81
N GLN A 135 23.59 -7.16 9.02
CA GLN A 135 23.60 -6.92 7.57
C GLN A 135 22.47 -5.97 7.19
N GLN A 136 22.82 -4.89 6.51
CA GLN A 136 21.85 -3.99 5.89
C GLN A 136 21.47 -4.48 4.50
N PHE A 137 20.21 -4.36 4.12
CA PHE A 137 19.72 -4.58 2.77
C PHE A 137 19.55 -3.24 2.06
N GLU A 138 20.11 -3.11 0.87
CA GLU A 138 20.09 -1.85 0.10
C GLU A 138 18.87 -1.74 -0.84
N GLU A 139 18.24 -2.87 -1.19
CA GLU A 139 17.09 -2.87 -2.09
C GLU A 139 15.83 -2.39 -1.38
N THR A 140 15.22 -1.36 -1.96
CA THR A 140 13.96 -0.81 -1.48
C THR A 140 12.85 -1.14 -2.48
N PRO A 141 12.02 -2.16 -2.23
CA PRO A 141 10.93 -2.52 -3.12
C PRO A 141 9.88 -1.40 -3.14
N ALA A 142 9.16 -1.30 -4.26
CA ALA A 142 8.12 -0.31 -4.43
C ALA A 142 6.83 -0.94 -4.93
N ALA A 143 5.69 -0.32 -4.59
CA ALA A 143 4.37 -0.79 -4.94
C ALA A 143 3.46 0.31 -5.48
N VAL A 144 2.46 -0.10 -6.24
CA VAL A 144 1.35 0.75 -6.65
C VAL A 144 0.34 0.84 -5.51
N ILE A 145 -0.03 2.06 -5.14
CA ILE A 145 -1.17 2.36 -4.26
C ILE A 145 -2.35 2.67 -5.18
N LEU A 146 -3.33 1.78 -5.20
CA LEU A 146 -4.47 1.88 -6.10
C LEU A 146 -5.31 3.14 -5.80
N PRO A 147 -5.97 3.72 -6.82
CA PRO A 147 -6.88 4.83 -6.58
C PRO A 147 -8.09 4.37 -5.77
N ASN A 148 -8.69 5.30 -5.05
CA ASN A 148 -9.98 5.13 -4.42
C ASN A 148 -11.07 5.82 -5.24
N ALA A 149 -12.31 5.31 -5.17
CA ALA A 149 -13.49 5.92 -5.75
C ALA A 149 -14.69 5.60 -4.84
N VAL A 150 -15.38 6.65 -4.40
CA VAL A 150 -16.49 6.60 -3.44
C VAL A 150 -17.72 7.20 -4.08
N ASP A 151 -18.87 6.58 -3.87
CA ASP A 151 -20.14 7.07 -4.44
C ASP A 151 -20.46 8.51 -3.96
N ASP A 152 -21.06 9.29 -4.87
CA ASP A 152 -21.40 10.69 -4.67
C ASP A 152 -22.90 10.90 -4.76
N GLU A 153 -23.38 11.98 -4.13
CA GLU A 153 -24.76 12.41 -4.22
C GLU A 153 -24.85 13.93 -4.44
N TYR A 154 -25.62 14.34 -5.44
CA TYR A 154 -25.87 15.73 -5.78
C TYR A 154 -27.39 16.01 -5.87
N THR A 155 -27.74 17.27 -5.75
CA THR A 155 -29.13 17.73 -5.85
C THR A 155 -29.20 18.91 -6.78
N VAL A 156 -30.25 18.94 -7.63
CA VAL A 156 -30.53 20.03 -8.54
C VAL A 156 -32.05 20.20 -8.66
N ASN A 157 -32.53 21.40 -8.91
CA ASN A 157 -33.96 21.63 -9.18
C ASN A 157 -34.33 21.24 -10.62
N GLN A 158 -35.54 20.85 -10.84
CA GLN A 158 -36.10 20.53 -12.15
C GLN A 158 -35.93 21.71 -13.12
N ASN A 159 -35.44 21.43 -14.33
CA ASN A 159 -35.10 22.36 -15.38
C ASN A 159 -33.97 23.34 -15.06
N GLU A 160 -33.22 23.16 -13.99
CA GLU A 160 -32.00 23.90 -13.69
C GLU A 160 -30.76 23.10 -14.06
N VAL A 161 -29.66 23.80 -14.26
CA VAL A 161 -28.34 23.20 -14.55
C VAL A 161 -27.59 22.97 -13.26
N LEU A 162 -27.05 21.78 -13.08
CA LEU A 162 -26.10 21.46 -12.02
C LEU A 162 -24.68 21.68 -12.53
N ASP A 163 -23.99 22.67 -11.98
CA ASP A 163 -22.54 22.83 -12.14
C ASP A 163 -21.87 22.26 -10.88
N ALA A 164 -21.38 21.04 -10.98
CA ALA A 164 -20.80 20.31 -9.85
C ALA A 164 -19.30 20.53 -9.75
N SER A 165 -18.82 20.63 -8.51
CA SER A 165 -17.40 20.47 -8.21
C SER A 165 -16.93 19.05 -8.56
N THR A 166 -15.63 18.78 -8.36
CA THR A 166 -15.09 17.46 -8.68
C THR A 166 -15.70 16.35 -7.81
N VAL A 167 -15.98 15.21 -8.43
CA VAL A 167 -16.35 13.95 -7.75
C VAL A 167 -15.23 13.35 -6.89
N LEU A 168 -14.01 13.89 -6.99
CA LEU A 168 -12.83 13.36 -6.26
C LEU A 168 -12.73 13.85 -4.81
N VAL A 169 -13.66 14.68 -4.32
CA VAL A 169 -13.57 15.31 -2.99
C VAL A 169 -13.58 14.28 -1.86
N ASN A 170 -14.45 13.27 -1.95
CA ASN A 170 -14.62 12.21 -0.95
C ASN A 170 -13.69 11.00 -1.20
N ASP A 171 -13.05 10.92 -2.34
CA ASP A 171 -12.17 9.81 -2.74
C ASP A 171 -10.84 9.78 -1.98
N ASN A 172 -10.40 10.93 -1.44
CA ASN A 172 -9.16 11.05 -0.66
C ASN A 172 -7.92 10.50 -1.40
N ASN A 173 -7.78 10.83 -2.69
CA ASN A 173 -6.66 10.36 -3.53
C ASN A 173 -5.44 11.30 -3.41
N LYS A 174 -4.78 11.36 -2.26
CA LYS A 174 -3.52 12.10 -2.11
C LYS A 174 -2.40 11.41 -2.88
N ILE A 175 -1.89 12.07 -3.91
CA ILE A 175 -0.89 11.50 -4.82
C ILE A 175 0.46 11.32 -4.13
N VAL A 176 1.02 10.11 -4.25
CA VAL A 176 2.38 9.75 -3.88
C VAL A 176 3.12 9.30 -5.13
N ASN A 177 4.33 9.82 -5.35
CA ASN A 177 5.15 9.47 -6.51
C ASN A 177 6.63 9.38 -6.10
N ASN A 178 6.97 8.33 -5.37
CA ASN A 178 8.33 8.07 -4.88
C ASN A 178 8.66 6.56 -4.94
N PRO A 179 9.62 6.09 -5.73
CA PRO A 179 10.45 6.90 -6.65
C PRO A 179 9.63 7.49 -7.78
N LYS A 180 10.10 8.60 -8.34
CA LYS A 180 9.38 9.32 -9.40
C LYS A 180 9.15 8.44 -10.63
N ARG A 181 7.89 8.37 -11.06
CA ARG A 181 7.41 7.70 -12.27
C ARG A 181 6.64 8.68 -13.14
N ASN A 182 6.37 8.32 -14.38
CA ASN A 182 5.40 9.04 -15.19
C ASN A 182 3.99 8.69 -14.71
N LEU A 183 3.44 9.54 -13.81
CA LEU A 183 2.19 9.31 -13.10
C LEU A 183 1.17 10.37 -13.48
N GLN A 184 -0.05 9.94 -13.82
CA GLN A 184 -1.21 10.79 -14.06
C GLN A 184 -2.43 10.20 -13.34
N LEU A 185 -3.21 11.05 -12.67
CA LEU A 185 -4.53 10.70 -12.15
C LEU A 185 -5.57 11.49 -12.96
N LYS A 186 -6.55 10.81 -13.52
CA LYS A 186 -7.65 11.39 -14.29
C LYS A 186 -8.97 10.69 -14.00
N THR A 187 -10.06 11.30 -14.42
CA THR A 187 -11.39 10.68 -14.39
C THR A 187 -11.96 10.57 -15.79
N GLU A 188 -12.85 9.61 -15.98
CA GLU A 188 -13.59 9.41 -17.22
C GLU A 188 -14.98 8.85 -16.93
N ILE A 189 -15.93 9.14 -17.82
CA ILE A 189 -17.28 8.57 -17.70
C ILE A 189 -17.25 7.09 -18.07
N LYS A 190 -17.84 6.24 -17.25
CA LYS A 190 -18.01 4.81 -17.49
C LYS A 190 -19.41 4.47 -17.98
N LYS A 191 -20.42 5.13 -17.43
CA LYS A 191 -21.81 4.97 -17.82
C LYS A 191 -22.51 6.33 -17.74
N ASP A 192 -23.20 6.71 -18.80
CA ASP A 192 -23.87 8.00 -18.92
C ASP A 192 -25.18 8.05 -18.13
N VAL A 193 -25.73 9.25 -17.92
CA VAL A 193 -27.06 9.52 -17.36
C VAL A 193 -28.18 8.99 -18.29
N ASN A 194 -29.37 8.81 -17.74
CA ASN A 194 -30.52 8.35 -18.53
C ASN A 194 -31.55 9.45 -18.81
N ASN A 195 -31.63 10.48 -17.97
CA ASN A 195 -32.72 11.47 -18.00
C ASN A 195 -32.17 12.92 -18.07
N GLY A 196 -31.12 13.09 -18.87
CA GLY A 196 -30.48 14.39 -19.04
C GLY A 196 -29.26 14.32 -19.95
N LYS A 197 -28.44 15.35 -19.84
CA LYS A 197 -27.15 15.45 -20.55
C LYS A 197 -26.06 15.77 -19.55
N ILE A 198 -24.93 15.10 -19.66
CA ILE A 198 -23.76 15.38 -18.85
C ILE A 198 -22.58 15.82 -19.71
N LYS A 199 -21.81 16.80 -19.22
CA LYS A 199 -20.48 17.12 -19.69
C LYS A 199 -19.53 16.85 -18.52
N PHE A 200 -18.69 15.83 -18.65
CA PHE A 200 -17.77 15.36 -17.62
C PHE A 200 -16.33 15.66 -18.04
N ASN A 201 -15.52 16.16 -17.12
CA ASN A 201 -14.13 16.55 -17.36
C ASN A 201 -13.15 15.57 -16.69
N GLU A 202 -11.91 15.49 -17.16
CA GLU A 202 -10.85 14.62 -16.62
C GLU A 202 -10.45 14.92 -15.16
N ASP A 203 -10.74 16.12 -14.66
CA ASP A 203 -10.55 16.53 -13.28
C ASP A 203 -11.72 16.17 -12.34
N GLY A 204 -12.74 15.47 -12.87
CA GLY A 204 -13.93 15.04 -12.16
C GLY A 204 -15.00 16.11 -12.00
N THR A 205 -14.79 17.32 -12.49
CA THR A 205 -15.85 18.34 -12.53
C THR A 205 -16.88 17.98 -13.62
N PHE A 206 -18.15 18.32 -13.40
CA PHE A 206 -19.17 18.04 -14.41
C PHE A 206 -20.32 19.03 -14.38
N GLN A 207 -20.99 19.13 -15.52
CA GLN A 207 -22.25 19.84 -15.68
C GLN A 207 -23.33 18.80 -16.05
N TYR A 208 -24.47 18.85 -15.36
CA TYR A 208 -25.63 18.02 -15.67
C TYR A 208 -26.84 18.90 -15.97
N ILE A 209 -27.56 18.58 -17.04
CA ILE A 209 -28.78 19.25 -17.47
C ILE A 209 -29.88 18.20 -17.51
N PRO A 210 -30.83 18.19 -16.59
CA PRO A 210 -31.95 17.25 -16.63
C PRO A 210 -32.83 17.47 -17.86
N ASP A 211 -33.42 16.42 -18.36
CA ASP A 211 -34.45 16.52 -19.41
C ASP A 211 -35.61 17.38 -18.96
N LYS A 212 -36.21 18.08 -19.89
CA LYS A 212 -37.33 19.01 -19.59
C LYS A 212 -38.45 18.29 -18.85
N GLY A 213 -38.76 18.79 -17.64
CA GLY A 213 -39.82 18.24 -16.81
C GLY A 213 -39.45 16.98 -16.03
N PHE A 214 -38.25 16.45 -16.17
CA PHE A 214 -37.78 15.32 -15.38
C PHE A 214 -37.62 15.72 -13.91
N SER A 215 -38.08 14.86 -13.00
CA SER A 215 -37.79 14.91 -11.56
C SER A 215 -37.64 13.49 -11.03
N GLY A 216 -36.82 13.33 -9.99
CA GLY A 216 -36.47 12.01 -9.44
C GLY A 216 -34.98 11.76 -9.45
N LYS A 217 -34.58 10.50 -9.38
CA LYS A 217 -33.17 10.11 -9.35
C LYS A 217 -32.65 9.79 -10.74
N ASP A 218 -31.54 10.38 -11.12
CA ASP A 218 -30.72 9.98 -12.26
C ASP A 218 -29.35 9.55 -11.77
N THR A 219 -28.64 8.73 -12.54
CA THR A 219 -27.34 8.18 -12.11
C THR A 219 -26.39 8.08 -13.28
N PHE A 220 -25.11 8.27 -13.00
CA PHE A 220 -24.01 7.87 -13.89
C PHE A 220 -22.91 7.15 -13.12
N GLU A 221 -22.00 6.48 -13.83
CA GLU A 221 -20.81 5.88 -13.25
C GLU A 221 -19.57 6.53 -13.86
N TYR A 222 -18.54 6.71 -13.03
CA TYR A 222 -17.24 7.20 -13.46
C TYR A 222 -16.10 6.28 -13.01
N ASN A 223 -14.98 6.40 -13.70
CA ASN A 223 -13.72 5.77 -13.35
C ASN A 223 -12.76 6.81 -12.81
N VAL A 224 -12.05 6.48 -11.74
CA VAL A 224 -10.79 7.10 -11.35
C VAL A 224 -9.67 6.26 -11.93
N VAL A 225 -8.86 6.84 -12.80
CA VAL A 225 -7.82 6.16 -13.57
C VAL A 225 -6.46 6.69 -13.14
N LEU A 226 -5.68 5.84 -12.47
CA LEU A 226 -4.28 6.09 -12.19
C LEU A 226 -3.44 5.48 -13.31
N VAL A 227 -2.67 6.29 -14.02
CA VAL A 227 -1.73 5.85 -15.05
C VAL A 227 -0.31 5.94 -14.51
N ILE A 228 0.44 4.84 -14.53
CA ILE A 228 1.85 4.80 -14.13
C ILE A 228 2.65 4.15 -15.25
N ASP A 229 3.57 4.89 -15.85
CA ASP A 229 4.41 4.44 -16.98
C ASP A 229 3.59 3.82 -18.12
N GLY A 230 2.39 4.39 -18.39
CA GLY A 230 1.46 3.92 -19.42
C GLY A 230 0.55 2.75 -19.01
N LYS A 231 0.69 2.21 -17.82
CA LYS A 231 -0.21 1.18 -17.29
C LYS A 231 -1.32 1.81 -16.46
N GLU A 232 -2.56 1.41 -16.72
CA GLU A 232 -3.74 1.93 -16.05
C GLU A 232 -4.17 1.04 -14.87
N TYR A 233 -4.61 1.71 -13.79
CA TYR A 233 -5.21 1.11 -12.60
C TYR A 233 -6.51 1.86 -12.33
N ILE A 234 -7.64 1.15 -12.37
CA ILE A 234 -8.98 1.75 -12.43
C ILE A 234 -9.79 1.37 -11.21
N LYS A 235 -10.49 2.36 -10.65
CA LYS A 235 -11.54 2.19 -9.66
C LYS A 235 -12.77 2.94 -10.11
N SER A 236 -13.96 2.37 -9.87
CA SER A 236 -15.23 2.99 -10.30
C SER A 236 -16.10 3.35 -9.13
N ALA A 237 -16.87 4.43 -9.27
CA ALA A 237 -17.94 4.80 -8.36
C ALA A 237 -19.17 5.31 -9.12
N LYS A 238 -20.26 5.47 -8.40
CA LYS A 238 -21.54 5.89 -8.92
C LYS A 238 -21.91 7.28 -8.38
N VAL A 239 -22.39 8.14 -9.23
CA VAL A 239 -23.01 9.41 -8.85
C VAL A 239 -24.53 9.27 -8.92
N THR A 240 -25.22 9.72 -7.87
CA THR A 240 -26.67 9.85 -7.84
C THR A 240 -27.03 11.33 -7.86
N ILE A 241 -27.89 11.74 -8.80
CA ILE A 241 -28.38 13.12 -8.91
C ILE A 241 -29.86 13.12 -8.57
N ASN A 242 -30.25 13.83 -7.49
CA ASN A 242 -31.63 14.00 -7.10
C ASN A 242 -32.19 15.27 -7.74
N VAL A 243 -33.05 15.11 -8.72
CA VAL A 243 -33.73 16.23 -9.38
C VAL A 243 -35.03 16.54 -8.64
N ILE A 244 -35.05 17.65 -7.93
CA ILE A 244 -36.21 18.11 -7.12
C ILE A 244 -37.27 18.72 -8.04
N PRO A 245 -38.53 18.31 -7.95
CA PRO A 245 -39.59 18.89 -8.75
C PRO A 245 -39.78 20.39 -8.43
N LYS A 246 -39.98 21.22 -9.46
CA LYS A 246 -40.31 22.61 -9.26
C LYS A 246 -41.70 22.70 -8.59
N GLN A 247 -41.77 23.34 -7.43
CA GLN A 247 -43.02 23.55 -6.75
C GLN A 247 -43.91 24.43 -7.63
N PRO A 248 -45.22 24.12 -7.80
CA PRO A 248 -46.12 25.00 -8.50
C PRO A 248 -46.08 26.39 -7.86
N GLU A 249 -45.90 27.42 -8.66
CA GLU A 249 -46.02 28.79 -8.17
C GLU A 249 -47.46 28.98 -7.69
N THR A 250 -47.64 29.23 -6.40
CA THR A 250 -48.94 29.65 -5.86
C THR A 250 -49.30 30.95 -6.58
N PRO A 251 -50.48 31.06 -7.26
CA PRO A 251 -50.86 32.32 -7.88
C PRO A 251 -50.81 33.42 -6.83
N SER A 252 -50.04 34.45 -7.06
CA SER A 252 -50.10 35.67 -6.25
C SER A 252 -51.53 36.22 -6.36
N GLU A 253 -52.30 36.18 -5.28
CA GLU A 253 -53.59 36.89 -5.20
C GLU A 253 -53.31 38.35 -5.49
N THR A 254 -53.72 38.78 -6.68
CA THR A 254 -53.76 40.17 -7.04
C THR A 254 -54.95 40.72 -6.33
N GLU A 255 -54.78 41.34 -5.17
CA GLU A 255 -55.74 42.22 -4.52
C GLU A 255 -56.12 43.34 -5.48
N SER A 256 -57.30 43.24 -6.05
CA SER A 256 -57.99 44.38 -6.66
C SER A 256 -59.35 44.48 -6.06
N GLU A 257 -59.43 44.86 -4.81
CA GLU A 257 -60.66 45.51 -4.27
C GLU A 257 -60.59 46.98 -4.67
N LYS A 258 -61.39 47.32 -5.69
CA LYS A 258 -61.69 48.65 -6.09
C LYS A 258 -62.91 49.09 -5.23
N GLU A 259 -62.63 49.80 -4.14
CA GLU A 259 -63.68 50.47 -3.38
C GLU A 259 -64.42 51.43 -4.27
N THR A 260 -65.74 51.22 -4.38
CA THR A 260 -66.70 52.12 -5.01
C THR A 260 -67.09 53.21 -3.98
N PRO A 261 -66.95 54.52 -4.26
CA PRO A 261 -67.36 55.54 -3.30
C PRO A 261 -68.88 55.63 -3.28
N THR A 262 -69.45 55.60 -2.07
CA THR A 262 -70.85 55.82 -1.75
C THR A 262 -71.25 57.31 -1.98
N PRO A 263 -72.37 57.61 -2.63
CA PRO A 263 -72.82 59.00 -2.82
C PRO A 263 -73.33 59.61 -1.50
N THR A 264 -72.81 60.72 -1.13
CA THR A 264 -73.30 61.56 -0.02
C THR A 264 -74.58 62.20 -0.42
N GLU A 265 -75.65 61.88 0.28
CA GLU A 265 -76.93 62.55 0.18
C GLU A 265 -76.95 63.87 0.95
N THR A 266 -77.16 65.00 0.26
CA THR A 266 -77.35 66.30 0.84
C THR A 266 -78.85 66.47 1.17
N ALA A 267 -79.20 66.60 2.46
CA ALA A 267 -80.46 67.06 2.87
C ALA A 267 -80.38 68.55 3.20
N SER A 268 -81.28 69.29 2.53
CA SER A 268 -81.59 70.70 2.79
C SER A 268 -82.59 70.82 3.91
N GLU A 269 -82.34 71.66 4.82
CA GLU A 269 -83.10 72.81 5.41
C GLU A 269 -82.36 73.27 6.65
#